data_628aed2d0d0dc0c36db2581557887ed8
#
_entry.id   628aed2d0d0dc0c36db2581557887ed8
#
_cell.length_a   1.000
_cell.length_b   1.000
_cell.length_c   1.000
_cell.angle_alpha   90.00
_cell.angle_beta   90.00
_cell.angle_gamma   90.00
#
_symmetry.space_group_name_H-M   'P 1'
#
loop_
_entity.id
_entity.type
_entity.pdbx_description
1 polymer ?
#
loop_
_entity_poly.entity_id
_entity_poly.type
_entity_poly.pdbx_seq_one_letter_code
_entity_poly.pdbx_strand_id
1 'polypeptide(L)'
;MCDTQLSYTGDDLHIYKRKNSSVYYFQKRVPSRLVEHYGKRLIRFSLKTSNKTQAKQLATIEAGRLMKEFAELSGYSVPEKRVELVDLQNIAIEAANTWVKDKQDNMLTGSVDVEGIRNGLEASLDAIQEHAAGMLHDSLKLADAPRAHHVFEGAIPSRIIDQYNALTEPQKARVFIEFAQHLKAQTKTLLGSISGFSSDIKTITKPIPKIEKAPTLEYVTSEFLENKQTEMAATGKPMSEKLKQRYQVSIEFLLGFMGADYPVKEVLALDIRNLRNVLIDTPSNSAKLKETKNLTTPELIAVVSSGQLKHLPPLSITSINQRLEAISAIFKFAMQERYITFNPAENVKLKKKIADKDARRPYSPEMLDRLLQLTKGTEHYWIVRIALCCGLRMNEIVQLRPSDIRQHEGIWYISVNEEDDKALKTSSSARSVPLPDTLLNLGFIEFVQSLSTETLFDIPLPKQGGYRSDIYSKRYAYFCRKHELRADRVTFHSLRHNFKDLALNAGVPEVAYKQLGGWSESSVSGNYGSGLTIASLKKHVETIDYPIDEHESVDT
;
A
#
# COMPACT_ATOMS: atom_id res chain seq x y z
N MET A 1 1.84 57.39 13.40
CA MET A 1 1.50 57.31 11.97
C MET A 1 2.54 56.45 11.27
N CYS A 2 2.20 55.29 10.89
CA CYS A 2 2.97 54.44 9.96
C CYS A 2 2.00 53.39 9.44
N ASP A 3 1.36 53.77 8.32
CA ASP A 3 0.49 52.88 7.55
C ASP A 3 1.35 51.84 6.86
N THR A 4 1.23 50.61 7.33
CA THR A 4 1.73 49.42 6.66
C THR A 4 0.59 48.81 5.85
N GLN A 5 0.53 49.13 4.55
CA GLN A 5 -0.32 48.44 3.60
C GLN A 5 0.08 46.96 3.57
N LEU A 6 -0.76 46.13 4.18
CA LEU A 6 -0.71 44.67 4.14
C LEU A 6 -1.48 44.21 2.89
N SER A 7 -0.77 43.60 1.94
CA SER A 7 -1.43 42.93 0.83
C SER A 7 -2.02 41.62 1.32
N TYR A 8 -3.33 41.62 1.57
CA TYR A 8 -4.11 40.40 1.83
C TYR A 8 -4.47 39.74 0.49
N THR A 9 -4.02 38.54 0.27
CA THR A 9 -4.61 37.62 -0.71
C THR A 9 -5.53 36.67 0.05
N GLY A 10 -6.80 36.65 -0.33
CA GLY A 10 -7.96 36.25 0.46
C GLY A 10 -8.11 34.80 0.93
N ASP A 11 -7.06 33.95 1.04
CA ASP A 11 -7.20 32.54 1.45
C ASP A 11 -6.17 32.04 2.46
N ASP A 12 -5.31 32.89 3.02
CA ASP A 12 -4.23 32.45 3.91
C ASP A 12 -4.53 32.76 5.38
N LEU A 13 -5.38 31.95 6.00
CA LEU A 13 -5.62 31.93 7.45
C LEU A 13 -4.29 31.81 8.22
N HIS A 14 -3.87 32.89 8.89
CA HIS A 14 -2.78 32.98 9.86
C HIS A 14 -1.35 33.20 9.35
N ILE A 15 -1.05 33.29 8.04
CA ILE A 15 0.29 33.58 7.56
C ILE A 15 0.37 34.89 6.77
N TYR A 16 1.51 35.60 6.88
CA TYR A 16 1.80 36.80 6.10
C TYR A 16 3.30 36.97 5.86
N LYS A 17 3.69 37.77 4.86
CA LYS A 17 5.08 38.21 4.67
C LYS A 17 5.24 39.68 5.05
N ARG A 18 6.34 40.04 5.67
CA ARG A 18 6.72 41.44 5.86
C ARG A 18 7.40 41.98 4.60
N LYS A 19 7.27 43.29 4.33
CA LYS A 19 7.73 43.95 3.09
C LYS A 19 9.23 43.70 2.80
N ASN A 20 10.07 43.48 3.81
CA ASN A 20 11.50 43.25 3.69
C ASN A 20 11.96 41.90 4.23
N SER A 21 11.11 40.87 4.18
CA SER A 21 11.43 39.53 4.72
C SER A 21 11.21 38.48 3.66
N SER A 22 12.18 37.55 3.51
CA SER A 22 12.06 36.38 2.66
C SER A 22 11.20 35.28 3.29
N VAL A 23 10.96 35.33 4.62
CA VAL A 23 10.25 34.28 5.37
C VAL A 23 8.81 34.68 5.69
N TYR A 24 7.98 33.66 5.90
CA TYR A 24 6.60 33.81 6.36
C TYR A 24 6.52 33.96 7.87
N TYR A 25 5.50 34.69 8.34
CA TYR A 25 5.16 34.92 9.72
C TYR A 25 3.79 34.38 10.01
N PHE A 26 3.62 33.84 11.21
CA PHE A 26 2.33 33.46 11.79
C PHE A 26 1.70 34.64 12.53
N GLN A 27 0.37 34.74 12.51
CA GLN A 27 -0.37 35.63 13.39
C GLN A 27 -1.71 35.01 13.81
N LYS A 28 -2.08 35.21 15.07
CA LYS A 28 -3.34 34.77 15.66
C LYS A 28 -3.87 35.81 16.62
N ARG A 29 -5.17 36.12 16.53
CA ARG A 29 -5.82 37.02 17.47
C ARG A 29 -6.06 36.33 18.80
N VAL A 30 -5.69 36.98 19.89
CA VAL A 30 -5.96 36.52 21.26
C VAL A 30 -7.42 36.86 21.60
N PRO A 31 -8.22 35.93 22.14
CA PRO A 31 -9.56 36.22 22.64
C PRO A 31 -9.54 37.36 23.66
N SER A 32 -10.53 38.25 23.61
CA SER A 32 -10.52 39.47 24.43
C SER A 32 -10.34 39.21 25.93
N ARG A 33 -10.90 38.13 26.45
CA ARG A 33 -10.78 37.67 27.85
C ARG A 33 -9.38 37.16 28.25
N LEU A 34 -8.53 36.81 27.27
CA LEU A 34 -7.17 36.32 27.51
C LEU A 34 -6.10 37.38 27.19
N VAL A 35 -6.53 38.60 26.75
CA VAL A 35 -5.60 39.68 26.38
C VAL A 35 -4.76 40.11 27.57
N GLU A 36 -5.32 40.13 28.76
CA GLU A 36 -4.60 40.49 30.00
C GLU A 36 -3.54 39.44 30.32
N HIS A 37 -3.86 38.15 30.17
CA HIS A 37 -2.90 37.05 30.39
C HIS A 37 -1.72 37.07 29.41
N TYR A 38 -1.99 37.31 28.12
CA TYR A 38 -0.96 37.32 27.08
C TYR A 38 -0.26 38.69 26.93
N GLY A 39 -0.73 39.74 27.56
CA GLY A 39 -0.22 41.11 27.43
C GLY A 39 -0.28 41.69 26.02
N LYS A 40 -1.01 41.04 25.11
CA LYS A 40 -1.08 41.43 23.68
C LYS A 40 -2.35 40.93 23.02
N ARG A 41 -2.86 41.70 22.03
CA ARG A 41 -4.07 41.36 21.26
C ARG A 41 -3.79 40.42 20.08
N LEU A 42 -2.51 40.26 19.69
CA LEU A 42 -2.08 39.45 18.55
C LEU A 42 -0.78 38.72 18.87
N ILE A 43 -0.78 37.40 18.69
CA ILE A 43 0.41 36.57 18.74
C ILE A 43 1.02 36.56 17.34
N ARG A 44 2.31 36.93 17.23
CA ARG A 44 3.05 36.99 15.95
C ARG A 44 4.47 36.48 16.16
N PHE A 45 4.91 35.57 15.27
CA PHE A 45 6.31 35.10 15.20
C PHE A 45 6.67 34.61 13.82
N SER A 46 7.96 34.47 13.57
CA SER A 46 8.48 33.97 12.28
C SER A 46 8.33 32.46 12.20
N LEU A 47 7.87 31.96 11.05
CA LEU A 47 7.83 30.52 10.74
C LEU A 47 9.16 30.00 10.18
N LYS A 48 10.18 30.86 10.06
CA LYS A 48 11.54 30.54 9.62
C LYS A 48 11.61 29.78 8.28
N THR A 49 10.62 29.94 7.42
CA THR A 49 10.57 29.33 6.09
C THR A 49 10.14 30.35 5.03
N SER A 50 10.74 30.26 3.85
CA SER A 50 10.34 31.02 2.66
C SER A 50 9.36 30.22 1.77
N ASN A 51 9.14 28.94 2.05
CA ASN A 51 8.22 28.07 1.31
C ASN A 51 6.79 28.25 1.83
N LYS A 52 5.87 28.68 0.96
CA LYS A 52 4.47 28.99 1.30
C LYS A 52 3.71 27.74 1.80
N THR A 53 3.92 26.57 1.21
CA THR A 53 3.27 25.31 1.59
C THR A 53 3.73 24.87 2.97
N GLN A 54 5.01 24.92 3.25
CA GLN A 54 5.58 24.60 4.55
C GLN A 54 5.10 25.62 5.61
N ALA A 55 5.02 26.91 5.25
CA ALA A 55 4.50 27.93 6.15
C ALA A 55 3.04 27.68 6.54
N LYS A 56 2.19 27.26 5.60
CA LYS A 56 0.80 26.87 5.88
C LYS A 56 0.72 25.68 6.85
N GLN A 57 1.52 24.66 6.65
CA GLN A 57 1.57 23.50 7.54
C GLN A 57 1.99 23.87 8.97
N LEU A 58 3.06 24.65 9.11
CA LEU A 58 3.53 25.14 10.40
C LEU A 58 2.49 26.04 11.08
N ALA A 59 1.84 26.92 10.33
CA ALA A 59 0.79 27.80 10.86
C ALA A 59 -0.43 27.02 11.37
N THR A 60 -0.82 25.94 10.70
CA THR A 60 -1.92 25.05 11.14
C THR A 60 -1.58 24.38 12.48
N ILE A 61 -0.35 23.86 12.62
CA ILE A 61 0.13 23.24 13.87
C ILE A 61 0.09 24.25 15.02
N GLU A 62 0.63 25.47 14.79
CA GLU A 62 0.69 26.50 15.83
C GLU A 62 -0.69 27.08 16.16
N ALA A 63 -1.60 27.17 15.18
CA ALA A 63 -2.97 27.55 15.42
C ALA A 63 -3.70 26.54 16.31
N GLY A 64 -3.50 25.25 16.06
CA GLY A 64 -4.07 24.17 16.89
C GLY A 64 -3.53 24.20 18.33
N ARG A 65 -2.21 24.38 18.51
CA ARG A 65 -1.58 24.51 19.83
C ARG A 65 -2.17 25.68 20.63
N LEU A 66 -2.24 26.86 19.99
CA LEU A 66 -2.79 28.06 20.64
C LEU A 66 -4.30 27.94 20.95
N MET A 67 -5.08 27.26 20.12
CA MET A 67 -6.50 27.02 20.40
C MET A 67 -6.69 26.14 21.63
N LYS A 68 -5.87 25.09 21.79
CA LYS A 68 -5.87 24.24 22.97
C LYS A 68 -5.51 25.04 24.23
N GLU A 69 -4.43 25.82 24.16
CA GLU A 69 -3.98 26.68 25.25
C GLU A 69 -5.03 27.76 25.62
N PHE A 70 -5.71 28.35 24.63
CA PHE A 70 -6.80 29.30 24.87
C PHE A 70 -8.01 28.63 25.54
N ALA A 71 -8.33 27.40 25.20
CA ALA A 71 -9.42 26.63 25.81
C ALA A 71 -9.08 26.31 27.29
N GLU A 72 -7.89 25.83 27.58
CA GLU A 72 -7.41 25.50 28.92
C GLU A 72 -7.42 26.74 29.85
N LEU A 73 -6.87 27.86 29.38
CA LEU A 73 -6.82 29.12 30.13
C LEU A 73 -8.19 29.80 30.28
N SER A 74 -9.14 29.45 29.46
CA SER A 74 -10.50 30.02 29.53
C SER A 74 -11.40 29.31 30.53
N GLY A 75 -10.91 28.30 31.27
CA GLY A 75 -11.70 27.56 32.24
C GLY A 75 -12.88 26.79 31.66
N TYR A 76 -12.86 26.50 30.35
CA TYR A 76 -13.84 25.63 29.73
C TYR A 76 -13.51 24.17 30.09
N SER A 77 -13.95 23.75 31.27
CA SER A 77 -14.38 22.38 31.47
C SER A 77 -15.67 22.21 30.69
N VAL A 78 -15.56 21.67 29.48
CA VAL A 78 -16.74 21.18 28.76
C VAL A 78 -17.37 20.12 29.65
N PRO A 79 -18.64 20.24 30.06
CA PRO A 79 -19.33 19.14 30.70
C PRO A 79 -19.42 18.04 29.63
N GLU A 80 -18.55 17.05 29.74
CA GLU A 80 -18.60 15.85 28.92
C GLU A 80 -19.85 15.03 29.29
N LYS A 81 -20.99 15.35 28.68
CA LYS A 81 -21.85 14.29 28.25
C LYS A 81 -21.15 13.68 27.03
N ARG A 82 -20.35 12.64 27.25
CA ARG A 82 -19.81 11.81 26.17
C ARG A 82 -20.99 11.22 25.43
N VAL A 83 -21.42 11.90 24.36
CA VAL A 83 -22.24 11.27 23.33
C VAL A 83 -21.28 10.26 22.69
N GLU A 84 -21.56 8.99 22.85
CA GLU A 84 -20.70 7.94 22.31
C GLU A 84 -20.61 8.10 20.78
N LEU A 85 -19.45 7.82 20.21
CA LEU A 85 -19.22 7.87 18.75
C LEU A 85 -20.27 7.04 17.99
N VAL A 86 -20.72 5.93 18.58
CA VAL A 86 -21.80 5.07 18.05
C VAL A 86 -23.11 5.82 17.90
N ASP A 87 -23.44 6.75 18.81
CA ASP A 87 -24.69 7.51 18.72
C ASP A 87 -24.61 8.51 17.56
N LEU A 88 -23.46 9.14 17.33
CA LEU A 88 -23.24 10.03 16.19
C LEU A 88 -23.33 9.29 14.85
N GLN A 89 -22.73 8.10 14.76
CA GLN A 89 -22.80 7.25 13.57
C GLN A 89 -24.22 6.74 13.32
N ASN A 90 -24.95 6.35 14.35
CA ASN A 90 -26.32 5.89 14.19
C ASN A 90 -27.23 7.02 13.69
N ILE A 91 -27.06 8.24 14.18
CA ILE A 91 -27.79 9.43 13.68
C ILE A 91 -27.48 9.62 12.18
N ALA A 92 -26.21 9.54 11.78
CA ALA A 92 -25.79 9.71 10.40
C ALA A 92 -26.36 8.63 9.46
N ILE A 93 -26.32 7.36 9.90
CA ILE A 93 -26.87 6.22 9.16
C ILE A 93 -28.38 6.33 9.00
N GLU A 94 -29.09 6.67 10.07
CA GLU A 94 -30.55 6.84 10.02
C GLU A 94 -30.95 7.98 9.08
N ALA A 95 -30.22 9.09 9.11
CA ALA A 95 -30.44 10.20 8.19
C ALA A 95 -30.20 9.78 6.73
N ALA A 96 -29.12 9.07 6.44
CA ALA A 96 -28.83 8.58 5.10
C ALA A 96 -29.90 7.59 4.59
N ASN A 97 -30.33 6.67 5.43
CA ASN A 97 -31.39 5.70 5.08
C ASN A 97 -32.73 6.40 4.81
N THR A 98 -33.07 7.41 5.60
CA THR A 98 -34.30 8.21 5.43
C THR A 98 -34.29 8.97 4.12
N TRP A 99 -33.17 9.61 3.79
CA TRP A 99 -33.00 10.34 2.54
C TRP A 99 -33.12 9.42 1.31
N VAL A 100 -32.45 8.26 1.32
CA VAL A 100 -32.52 7.29 0.22
C VAL A 100 -33.92 6.74 0.06
N LYS A 101 -34.61 6.43 1.16
CA LYS A 101 -36.01 5.95 1.13
C LYS A 101 -36.96 7.00 0.56
N ASP A 102 -36.85 8.26 0.98
CA ASP A 102 -37.65 9.35 0.43
C ASP A 102 -37.49 9.46 -1.10
N LYS A 103 -36.25 9.33 -1.60
CA LYS A 103 -35.97 9.34 -3.04
C LYS A 103 -36.52 8.11 -3.76
N GLN A 104 -36.47 6.92 -3.13
CA GLN A 104 -37.08 5.69 -3.69
C GLN A 104 -38.63 5.80 -3.74
N ASP A 105 -39.26 6.27 -2.68
CA ASP A 105 -40.70 6.41 -2.62
C ASP A 105 -41.20 7.42 -3.66
N ASN A 106 -40.47 8.51 -3.89
CA ASN A 106 -40.76 9.50 -4.92
C ASN A 106 -40.59 8.95 -6.36
N MET A 107 -39.69 7.96 -6.58
CA MET A 107 -39.56 7.28 -7.86
C MET A 107 -40.72 6.34 -8.19
N LEU A 108 -41.38 5.78 -7.16
CA LEU A 108 -42.44 4.79 -7.33
C LEU A 108 -43.81 5.40 -7.57
N THR A 109 -44.00 6.71 -7.29
CA THR A 109 -45.33 7.36 -7.25
C THR A 109 -45.67 8.23 -8.47
N GLY A 110 -44.81 8.36 -9.48
CA GLY A 110 -45.06 9.27 -10.61
C GLY A 110 -44.61 8.78 -11.98
N SER A 111 -45.05 9.47 -13.04
CA SER A 111 -44.43 9.36 -14.39
C SER A 111 -43.05 10.00 -14.35
N VAL A 112 -42.03 9.16 -14.28
CA VAL A 112 -40.70 9.56 -13.79
C VAL A 112 -39.77 9.88 -14.96
N ASP A 113 -39.27 11.11 -15.00
CA ASP A 113 -38.05 11.45 -15.73
C ASP A 113 -36.84 10.87 -14.98
N VAL A 114 -36.45 9.63 -15.35
CA VAL A 114 -35.33 8.89 -14.74
C VAL A 114 -34.01 9.62 -14.88
N GLU A 115 -33.82 10.37 -15.97
CA GLU A 115 -32.59 11.11 -16.25
C GLU A 115 -32.52 12.40 -15.41
N GLY A 116 -33.63 13.09 -15.25
CA GLY A 116 -33.74 14.25 -14.36
C GLY A 116 -33.51 13.88 -12.89
N ILE A 117 -34.02 12.73 -12.43
CA ILE A 117 -33.77 12.22 -11.08
C ILE A 117 -32.30 11.83 -10.89
N ARG A 118 -31.70 11.12 -11.86
CA ARG A 118 -30.28 10.78 -11.83
C ARG A 118 -29.42 12.03 -11.67
N ASN A 119 -29.61 13.02 -12.54
CA ASN A 119 -28.83 14.26 -12.54
C ASN A 119 -29.04 15.04 -11.23
N GLY A 120 -30.25 15.08 -10.70
CA GLY A 120 -30.56 15.70 -9.41
C GLY A 120 -29.92 14.98 -8.21
N LEU A 121 -29.84 13.65 -8.22
CA LEU A 121 -29.18 12.84 -7.20
C LEU A 121 -27.67 13.03 -7.24
N GLU A 122 -27.06 13.00 -8.41
CA GLU A 122 -25.62 13.20 -8.62
C GLU A 122 -25.22 14.61 -8.15
N ALA A 123 -25.93 15.65 -8.56
CA ALA A 123 -25.66 17.03 -8.15
C ALA A 123 -25.80 17.24 -6.64
N SER A 124 -26.81 16.61 -6.01
CA SER A 124 -26.99 16.69 -4.55
C SER A 124 -25.88 15.97 -3.80
N LEU A 125 -25.43 14.81 -4.32
CA LEU A 125 -24.36 14.02 -3.73
C LEU A 125 -23.02 14.76 -3.82
N ASP A 126 -22.72 15.35 -4.97
CA ASP A 126 -21.48 16.11 -5.20
C ASP A 126 -21.40 17.32 -4.26
N ALA A 127 -22.49 18.09 -4.13
CA ALA A 127 -22.55 19.24 -3.22
C ALA A 127 -22.34 18.84 -1.75
N ILE A 128 -22.96 17.74 -1.31
CA ILE A 128 -22.81 17.22 0.06
C ILE A 128 -21.38 16.75 0.30
N GLN A 129 -20.77 16.07 -0.67
CA GLN A 129 -19.40 15.56 -0.55
C GLN A 129 -18.34 16.66 -0.57
N GLU A 130 -18.49 17.65 -1.44
CA GLU A 130 -17.60 18.80 -1.50
C GLU A 130 -17.61 19.55 -0.16
N HIS A 131 -18.80 19.75 0.42
CA HIS A 131 -18.91 20.40 1.71
C HIS A 131 -18.32 19.57 2.86
N ALA A 132 -18.61 18.27 2.91
CA ALA A 132 -18.03 17.37 3.90
C ALA A 132 -16.48 17.30 3.80
N ALA A 133 -15.93 17.31 2.58
CA ALA A 133 -14.49 17.38 2.36
C ALA A 133 -13.90 18.71 2.87
N GLY A 134 -14.60 19.83 2.64
CA GLY A 134 -14.20 21.13 3.15
C GLY A 134 -14.20 21.18 4.69
N MET A 135 -15.18 20.56 5.34
CA MET A 135 -15.23 20.45 6.81
C MET A 135 -14.08 19.60 7.37
N LEU A 136 -13.69 18.51 6.69
CA LEU A 136 -12.54 17.69 7.07
C LEU A 136 -11.21 18.45 7.03
N HIS A 137 -11.14 19.51 6.22
CA HIS A 137 -9.96 20.36 6.08
C HIS A 137 -10.01 21.64 6.92
N ASP A 138 -10.94 21.76 7.87
CA ASP A 138 -11.18 22.97 8.70
C ASP A 138 -11.42 24.26 7.90
N SER A 139 -11.78 24.13 6.62
CA SER A 139 -11.98 25.28 5.73
C SER A 139 -13.43 25.76 5.68
N LEU A 140 -14.40 24.92 6.08
CA LEU A 140 -15.82 25.22 6.07
C LEU A 140 -16.48 24.86 7.40
N LYS A 141 -17.53 25.59 7.77
CA LYS A 141 -18.42 25.27 8.89
C LYS A 141 -19.74 24.72 8.37
N LEU A 142 -20.49 24.02 9.21
CA LEU A 142 -21.79 23.47 8.86
C LEU A 142 -22.75 24.55 8.30
N ALA A 143 -22.65 25.76 8.81
CA ALA A 143 -23.45 26.92 8.36
C ALA A 143 -23.05 27.52 7.01
N ASP A 144 -21.89 27.16 6.46
CA ASP A 144 -21.33 27.77 5.23
C ASP A 144 -21.88 27.14 3.94
N ALA A 145 -22.67 26.04 4.04
CA ALA A 145 -23.35 25.43 2.90
C ALA A 145 -24.85 25.20 3.14
N PRO A 146 -25.66 26.24 3.01
CA PRO A 146 -27.10 26.18 3.35
C PRO A 146 -27.85 25.06 2.62
N ARG A 147 -27.51 24.76 1.36
CA ARG A 147 -28.20 23.70 0.59
C ARG A 147 -27.87 22.30 1.10
N ALA A 148 -26.58 22.00 1.33
CA ALA A 148 -26.16 20.70 1.83
C ALA A 148 -26.65 20.45 3.26
N HIS A 149 -26.64 21.49 4.10
CA HIS A 149 -27.15 21.45 5.46
C HIS A 149 -28.68 21.27 5.50
N HIS A 150 -29.42 21.97 4.66
CA HIS A 150 -30.86 21.81 4.56
C HIS A 150 -31.28 20.41 4.10
N VAL A 151 -30.58 19.84 3.12
CA VAL A 151 -30.79 18.44 2.69
C VAL A 151 -30.55 17.46 3.82
N PHE A 152 -29.50 17.68 4.60
CA PHE A 152 -29.16 16.84 5.74
C PHE A 152 -30.17 16.97 6.88
N GLU A 153 -30.55 18.20 7.30
CA GLU A 153 -31.53 18.41 8.35
C GLU A 153 -32.90 17.81 7.98
N GLY A 154 -33.32 17.96 6.72
CA GLY A 154 -34.55 17.35 6.22
C GLY A 154 -34.51 15.81 6.18
N ALA A 155 -33.32 15.22 6.20
CA ALA A 155 -33.12 13.77 6.24
C ALA A 155 -33.11 13.19 7.67
N ILE A 156 -32.99 14.03 8.72
CA ILE A 156 -32.96 13.56 10.11
C ILE A 156 -34.38 13.13 10.53
N PRO A 157 -34.58 11.85 10.89
CA PRO A 157 -35.88 11.39 11.37
C PRO A 157 -36.33 12.13 12.61
N SER A 158 -37.64 12.49 12.68
CA SER A 158 -38.21 13.23 13.81
C SER A 158 -37.96 12.55 15.18
N ARG A 159 -37.86 11.22 15.21
CA ARG A 159 -37.57 10.45 16.44
C ARG A 159 -36.17 10.65 17.02
N ILE A 160 -35.22 11.18 16.25
CA ILE A 160 -33.82 11.42 16.67
C ILE A 160 -33.44 12.90 16.59
N ILE A 161 -34.36 13.78 16.18
CA ILE A 161 -34.07 15.21 16.00
C ILE A 161 -33.65 15.88 17.32
N ASP A 162 -34.26 15.47 18.44
CA ASP A 162 -33.88 16.00 19.75
C ASP A 162 -32.48 15.60 20.18
N GLN A 163 -32.06 14.34 19.83
CA GLN A 163 -30.72 13.88 20.07
C GLN A 163 -29.71 14.67 19.23
N TYR A 164 -30.00 14.90 17.95
CA TYR A 164 -29.17 15.72 17.08
C TYR A 164 -29.06 17.17 17.56
N ASN A 165 -30.19 17.79 17.96
CA ASN A 165 -30.22 19.16 18.45
C ASN A 165 -29.44 19.36 19.76
N ALA A 166 -29.32 18.31 20.58
CA ALA A 166 -28.53 18.32 21.80
C ALA A 166 -27.00 18.23 21.58
N LEU A 167 -26.55 17.96 20.33
CA LEU A 167 -25.13 17.86 20.00
C LEU A 167 -24.47 19.25 19.94
N THR A 168 -23.18 19.28 20.27
CA THR A 168 -22.33 20.45 20.02
C THR A 168 -22.04 20.63 18.53
N GLU A 169 -21.67 21.84 18.09
CA GLU A 169 -21.36 22.12 16.69
C GLU A 169 -20.27 21.18 16.11
N PRO A 170 -19.15 20.84 16.81
CA PRO A 170 -18.20 19.84 16.33
C PRO A 170 -18.80 18.43 16.18
N GLN A 171 -19.73 18.03 17.05
CA GLN A 171 -20.43 16.75 16.96
C GLN A 171 -21.40 16.72 15.79
N LYS A 172 -22.17 17.80 15.57
CA LYS A 172 -23.04 17.95 14.40
C LYS A 172 -22.26 17.90 13.09
N ALA A 173 -21.10 18.60 13.03
CA ALA A 173 -20.20 18.54 11.90
C ALA A 173 -19.72 17.11 11.60
N ARG A 174 -19.42 16.35 12.63
CA ARG A 174 -19.02 14.94 12.50
C ARG A 174 -20.17 14.06 11.99
N VAL A 175 -21.38 14.23 12.52
CA VAL A 175 -22.58 13.53 12.03
C VAL A 175 -22.81 13.81 10.55
N PHE A 176 -22.62 15.06 10.11
CA PHE A 176 -22.76 15.43 8.71
C PHE A 176 -21.71 14.75 7.81
N ILE A 177 -20.46 14.69 8.25
CA ILE A 177 -19.39 14.01 7.51
C ILE A 177 -19.69 12.52 7.36
N GLU A 178 -20.10 11.85 8.43
CA GLU A 178 -20.50 10.43 8.42
C GLU A 178 -21.74 10.21 7.52
N PHE A 179 -22.73 11.11 7.58
CA PHE A 179 -23.88 11.09 6.68
C PHE A 179 -23.46 11.15 5.21
N ALA A 180 -22.56 12.06 4.84
CA ALA A 180 -22.06 12.21 3.48
C ALA A 180 -21.36 10.94 2.97
N GLN A 181 -20.61 10.25 3.83
CA GLN A 181 -19.93 9.01 3.50
C GLN A 181 -20.92 7.85 3.28
N HIS A 182 -21.90 7.71 4.17
CA HIS A 182 -22.95 6.69 4.03
C HIS A 182 -23.84 6.95 2.82
N LEU A 183 -24.18 8.20 2.56
CA LEU A 183 -24.97 8.59 1.42
C LEU A 183 -24.28 8.22 0.10
N LYS A 184 -22.97 8.45 -0.01
CA LYS A 184 -22.19 8.06 -1.19
C LYS A 184 -22.29 6.58 -1.50
N ALA A 185 -22.13 5.74 -0.49
CA ALA A 185 -22.19 4.28 -0.64
C ALA A 185 -23.57 3.81 -1.12
N GLN A 186 -24.65 4.37 -0.54
CA GLN A 186 -26.02 4.00 -0.85
C GLN A 186 -26.50 4.56 -2.20
N THR A 187 -26.15 5.81 -2.52
CA THR A 187 -26.52 6.44 -3.80
C THR A 187 -25.85 5.72 -4.98
N LYS A 188 -24.60 5.27 -4.83
CA LYS A 188 -23.93 4.45 -5.86
C LYS A 188 -24.69 3.15 -6.12
N THR A 189 -25.23 2.52 -5.09
CA THR A 189 -26.07 1.30 -5.21
C THR A 189 -27.39 1.63 -5.89
N LEU A 190 -28.02 2.74 -5.54
CA LEU A 190 -29.28 3.20 -6.14
C LEU A 190 -29.11 3.54 -7.62
N LEU A 191 -28.05 4.28 -7.99
CA LEU A 191 -27.74 4.60 -9.39
C LEU A 191 -27.42 3.36 -10.22
N GLY A 192 -26.75 2.36 -9.63
CA GLY A 192 -26.53 1.06 -10.26
C GLY A 192 -27.82 0.28 -10.54
N SER A 193 -28.80 0.38 -9.67
CA SER A 193 -30.11 -0.27 -9.88
C SER A 193 -31.00 0.46 -10.88
N ILE A 194 -30.83 1.76 -11.09
CA ILE A 194 -31.54 2.54 -12.11
C ILE A 194 -31.01 2.20 -13.53
N SER A 195 -29.74 1.84 -13.66
CA SER A 195 -29.11 1.50 -14.94
C SER A 195 -29.30 0.05 -15.40
N GLY A 196 -29.82 -0.83 -14.55
CA GLY A 196 -30.10 -2.23 -14.87
C GLY A 196 -31.35 -2.68 -14.11
N PHE A 197 -32.43 -3.02 -14.81
CA PHE A 197 -33.63 -3.61 -14.20
C PHE A 197 -33.26 -4.86 -13.39
N SER A 198 -32.95 -4.69 -12.11
CA SER A 198 -32.82 -5.77 -11.14
C SER A 198 -33.69 -5.43 -9.93
N SER A 199 -34.71 -6.26 -9.74
CA SER A 199 -35.76 -6.14 -8.72
C SER A 199 -35.30 -6.48 -7.29
N ASP A 200 -34.00 -6.64 -7.04
CA ASP A 200 -33.48 -7.04 -5.75
C ASP A 200 -32.69 -5.92 -5.04
N ILE A 201 -33.37 -4.81 -4.79
CA ILE A 201 -32.89 -3.85 -3.78
C ILE A 201 -33.27 -4.42 -2.41
N LYS A 202 -32.44 -5.29 -1.86
CA LYS A 202 -32.49 -5.57 -0.43
C LYS A 202 -32.02 -4.35 0.31
N THR A 203 -32.98 -3.53 0.73
CA THR A 203 -32.77 -2.44 1.68
C THR A 203 -31.89 -2.97 2.81
N ILE A 204 -30.74 -2.35 3.07
CA ILE A 204 -29.94 -2.63 4.26
C ILE A 204 -30.69 -1.98 5.44
N THR A 205 -31.81 -2.60 5.80
CA THR A 205 -32.77 -2.08 6.79
C THR A 205 -32.62 -2.72 8.17
N LYS A 206 -31.50 -3.41 8.42
CA LYS A 206 -31.24 -3.81 9.80
C LYS A 206 -30.34 -2.77 10.45
N PRO A 207 -30.79 -2.11 11.54
CA PRO A 207 -29.89 -1.41 12.43
C PRO A 207 -28.72 -2.36 12.73
N ILE A 208 -27.50 -1.83 12.72
CA ILE A 208 -26.36 -2.59 13.22
C ILE A 208 -26.75 -3.07 14.62
N PRO A 209 -26.77 -4.39 14.88
CA PRO A 209 -27.11 -4.86 16.21
C PRO A 209 -26.18 -4.14 17.19
N LYS A 210 -26.74 -3.60 18.30
CA LYS A 210 -25.93 -3.10 19.42
C LYS A 210 -25.08 -4.27 19.87
N ILE A 211 -23.83 -4.32 19.40
CA ILE A 211 -22.84 -5.24 19.93
C ILE A 211 -22.56 -4.69 21.33
N GLU A 212 -22.99 -5.40 22.38
CA GLU A 212 -22.86 -4.96 23.77
C GLU A 212 -21.41 -4.68 24.19
N LYS A 213 -20.43 -5.22 23.47
CA LYS A 213 -19.01 -4.82 23.49
C LYS A 213 -18.51 -4.76 22.06
N ALA A 214 -18.01 -3.59 21.64
CA ALA A 214 -17.33 -3.49 20.36
C ALA A 214 -16.11 -4.41 20.35
N PRO A 215 -15.87 -5.17 19.25
CA PRO A 215 -14.71 -6.03 19.17
C PRO A 215 -13.43 -5.21 19.29
N THR A 216 -12.47 -5.77 20.04
CA THR A 216 -11.14 -5.18 20.22
C THR A 216 -10.28 -5.38 18.98
N LEU A 217 -9.21 -4.62 18.85
CA LEU A 217 -8.24 -4.81 17.77
C LEU A 217 -7.62 -6.22 17.83
N GLU A 218 -7.35 -6.77 19.02
CA GLU A 218 -6.83 -8.13 19.17
C GLU A 218 -7.81 -9.18 18.62
N TYR A 219 -9.08 -9.06 18.98
CA TYR A 219 -10.13 -9.96 18.46
C TYR A 219 -10.21 -9.90 16.93
N VAL A 220 -10.30 -8.69 16.36
CA VAL A 220 -10.45 -8.51 14.91
C VAL A 220 -9.21 -8.99 14.14
N THR A 221 -8.01 -8.77 14.67
CA THR A 221 -6.78 -9.23 14.03
C THR A 221 -6.63 -10.75 14.06
N SER A 222 -7.09 -11.41 15.14
CA SER A 222 -7.10 -12.86 15.26
C SER A 222 -8.08 -13.49 14.27
N GLU A 223 -9.33 -13.03 14.24
CA GLU A 223 -10.34 -13.48 13.27
C GLU A 223 -9.90 -13.27 11.82
N PHE A 224 -9.30 -12.10 11.53
CA PHE A 224 -8.75 -11.84 10.19
C PHE A 224 -7.72 -12.88 9.77
N LEU A 225 -6.79 -13.25 10.66
CA LEU A 225 -5.77 -14.25 10.33
C LEU A 225 -6.37 -15.63 10.10
N GLU A 226 -7.32 -16.06 10.94
CA GLU A 226 -8.00 -17.34 10.80
C GLU A 226 -8.82 -17.41 9.51
N ASN A 227 -9.60 -16.37 9.22
CA ASN A 227 -10.36 -16.28 7.98
C ASN A 227 -9.43 -16.30 6.75
N LYS A 228 -8.34 -15.55 6.81
CA LYS A 228 -7.39 -15.49 5.69
C LYS A 228 -6.67 -16.82 5.44
N GLN A 229 -6.36 -17.58 6.48
CA GLN A 229 -5.81 -18.93 6.38
C GLN A 229 -6.82 -19.88 5.75
N THR A 230 -8.07 -19.83 6.19
CA THR A 230 -9.16 -20.67 5.67
C THR A 230 -9.46 -20.37 4.20
N GLU A 231 -9.58 -19.10 3.82
CA GLU A 231 -9.78 -18.69 2.43
C GLU A 231 -8.66 -19.21 1.51
N MET A 232 -7.40 -19.07 1.94
CA MET A 232 -6.27 -19.50 1.12
C MET A 232 -6.18 -21.03 1.05
N ALA A 233 -6.44 -21.73 2.12
CA ALA A 233 -6.49 -23.21 2.12
C ALA A 233 -7.58 -23.73 1.16
N ALA A 234 -8.75 -23.10 1.14
CA ALA A 234 -9.85 -23.45 0.24
C ALA A 234 -9.51 -23.27 -1.25
N THR A 235 -8.56 -22.41 -1.59
CA THR A 235 -8.05 -22.23 -2.96
C THR A 235 -6.97 -23.24 -3.36
N GLY A 236 -6.64 -24.21 -2.49
CA GLY A 236 -5.56 -25.19 -2.69
C GLY A 236 -4.14 -24.61 -2.52
N LYS A 237 -3.99 -23.35 -2.15
CA LYS A 237 -2.69 -22.70 -1.89
C LYS A 237 -2.66 -22.16 -0.46
N PRO A 238 -2.22 -22.94 0.53
CA PRO A 238 -2.17 -22.48 1.91
C PRO A 238 -1.28 -21.25 2.08
N MET A 239 -1.57 -20.45 3.10
CA MET A 239 -0.82 -19.23 3.39
C MET A 239 0.65 -19.56 3.64
N SER A 240 1.55 -18.96 2.86
CA SER A 240 2.99 -19.14 3.05
C SER A 240 3.44 -18.52 4.39
N GLU A 241 4.44 -19.12 5.05
CA GLU A 241 5.00 -18.60 6.30
C GLU A 241 5.48 -17.15 6.16
N LYS A 242 6.03 -16.78 5.01
CA LYS A 242 6.46 -15.41 4.73
C LYS A 242 5.30 -14.41 4.70
N LEU A 243 4.13 -14.81 4.16
CA LEU A 243 2.93 -13.98 4.16
C LEU A 243 2.35 -13.87 5.57
N LYS A 244 2.31 -14.99 6.30
CA LYS A 244 1.88 -15.05 7.70
C LYS A 244 2.72 -14.13 8.57
N GLN A 245 4.05 -14.23 8.48
CA GLN A 245 4.98 -13.35 9.21
C GLN A 245 4.77 -11.87 8.85
N ARG A 246 4.49 -11.54 7.59
CA ARG A 246 4.19 -10.16 7.18
C ARG A 246 2.95 -9.61 7.87
N TYR A 247 1.88 -10.39 7.98
CA TYR A 247 0.68 -10.00 8.72
C TYR A 247 0.98 -9.88 10.21
N GLN A 248 1.65 -10.87 10.81
CA GLN A 248 2.00 -10.87 12.23
C GLN A 248 2.78 -9.62 12.64
N VAL A 249 3.86 -9.29 11.92
CA VAL A 249 4.65 -8.06 12.20
C VAL A 249 3.79 -6.79 12.08
N SER A 250 2.85 -6.74 11.12
CA SER A 250 1.98 -5.57 10.95
C SER A 250 0.94 -5.46 12.06
N ILE A 251 0.41 -6.60 12.52
CA ILE A 251 -0.51 -6.70 13.65
C ILE A 251 0.20 -6.30 14.94
N GLU A 252 1.40 -6.82 15.19
CA GLU A 252 2.20 -6.46 16.37
C GLU A 252 2.44 -4.94 16.45
N PHE A 253 2.74 -4.30 15.31
CA PHE A 253 2.88 -2.84 15.26
C PHE A 253 1.56 -2.11 15.51
N LEU A 254 0.45 -2.60 14.96
CA LEU A 254 -0.87 -2.00 15.19
C LEU A 254 -1.28 -2.12 16.66
N LEU A 255 -1.18 -3.33 17.23
CA LEU A 255 -1.53 -3.59 18.63
C LEU A 255 -0.57 -2.91 19.60
N GLY A 256 0.72 -2.89 19.28
CA GLY A 256 1.73 -2.20 20.10
C GLY A 256 1.58 -0.68 20.13
N PHE A 257 1.01 -0.09 19.06
CA PHE A 257 0.76 1.34 18.96
C PHE A 257 -0.57 1.76 19.59
N MET A 258 -1.65 0.99 19.34
CA MET A 258 -3.02 1.33 19.76
C MET A 258 -3.41 0.70 21.10
N GLY A 259 -2.83 -0.43 21.46
CA GLY A 259 -3.27 -1.34 22.51
C GLY A 259 -4.15 -2.47 21.97
N ALA A 260 -3.99 -3.67 22.54
CA ALA A 260 -4.72 -4.86 22.14
C ALA A 260 -6.24 -4.73 22.40
N ASP A 261 -6.60 -4.17 23.54
CA ASP A 261 -8.00 -3.98 23.98
C ASP A 261 -8.68 -2.77 23.34
N TYR A 262 -7.98 -2.04 22.45
CA TYR A 262 -8.54 -0.83 21.83
C TYR A 262 -9.74 -1.20 20.94
N PRO A 263 -10.91 -0.55 21.09
CA PRO A 263 -12.09 -0.86 20.30
C PRO A 263 -11.86 -0.53 18.82
N VAL A 264 -12.08 -1.49 17.92
CA VAL A 264 -11.82 -1.29 16.49
C VAL A 264 -12.63 -0.14 15.88
N LYS A 265 -13.83 0.10 16.40
CA LYS A 265 -14.73 1.19 15.96
C LYS A 265 -14.19 2.59 16.26
N GLU A 266 -13.28 2.71 17.23
CA GLU A 266 -12.71 3.99 17.67
C GLU A 266 -11.45 4.39 16.91
N VAL A 267 -10.92 3.50 16.07
CA VAL A 267 -9.72 3.75 15.29
C VAL A 267 -9.99 4.79 14.21
N LEU A 268 -9.24 5.88 14.25
CA LEU A 268 -9.36 6.99 13.31
C LEU A 268 -8.27 6.94 12.23
N ALA A 269 -8.54 7.56 11.08
CA ALA A 269 -7.51 7.74 10.05
C ALA A 269 -6.28 8.53 10.55
N LEU A 270 -6.48 9.39 11.57
CA LEU A 270 -5.37 10.09 12.23
C LEU A 270 -4.44 9.13 12.96
N ASP A 271 -4.99 8.13 13.64
CA ASP A 271 -4.20 7.15 14.38
C ASP A 271 -3.31 6.34 13.43
N ILE A 272 -3.87 5.93 12.28
CA ILE A 272 -3.09 5.22 11.27
C ILE A 272 -2.04 6.12 10.60
N ARG A 273 -2.31 7.41 10.44
CA ARG A 273 -1.27 8.37 10.00
C ARG A 273 -0.17 8.53 11.03
N ASN A 274 -0.50 8.55 12.32
CA ASN A 274 0.47 8.61 13.39
C ASN A 274 1.32 7.33 13.46
N LEU A 275 0.68 6.16 13.36
CA LEU A 275 1.38 4.87 13.22
C LEU A 275 2.32 4.87 12.00
N ARG A 276 1.88 5.37 10.85
CA ARG A 276 2.73 5.53 9.68
C ARG A 276 3.95 6.40 9.95
N ASN A 277 3.79 7.49 10.69
CA ASN A 277 4.91 8.37 11.05
C ASN A 277 5.92 7.64 11.93
N VAL A 278 5.48 6.83 12.88
CA VAL A 278 6.37 5.94 13.66
C VAL A 278 7.10 4.94 12.75
N LEU A 279 6.39 4.34 11.79
CA LEU A 279 7.01 3.41 10.82
C LEU A 279 8.09 4.08 9.96
N ILE A 280 7.95 5.39 9.63
CA ILE A 280 8.96 6.15 8.88
C ILE A 280 10.29 6.22 9.65
N ASP A 281 10.24 6.43 10.95
CA ASP A 281 11.42 6.56 11.81
C ASP A 281 11.88 5.20 12.38
N THR A 282 11.16 4.10 12.11
CA THR A 282 11.53 2.77 12.59
C THR A 282 12.76 2.24 11.83
N PRO A 283 13.81 1.76 12.53
CA PRO A 283 14.99 1.21 11.87
C PRO A 283 14.70 -0.04 11.05
N SER A 284 15.37 -0.18 9.91
CA SER A 284 15.38 -1.42 9.15
C SER A 284 16.08 -2.52 9.95
N ASN A 285 15.58 -3.77 9.84
CA ASN A 285 16.12 -4.92 10.57
C ASN A 285 16.13 -4.76 12.11
N SER A 286 15.21 -4.01 12.69
CA SER A 286 15.11 -3.75 14.14
C SER A 286 15.23 -5.03 15.01
N ALA A 287 14.67 -6.15 14.58
CA ALA A 287 14.78 -7.44 15.28
C ALA A 287 16.21 -8.01 15.35
N LYS A 288 17.19 -7.46 14.62
CA LYS A 288 18.58 -7.94 14.56
C LYS A 288 19.60 -6.93 15.06
N LEU A 289 19.22 -5.67 15.23
CA LEU A 289 20.10 -4.61 15.69
C LEU A 289 20.35 -4.75 17.18
N LYS A 290 21.58 -4.48 17.63
CA LYS A 290 21.98 -4.59 19.04
C LYS A 290 21.09 -3.71 19.93
N GLU A 291 20.73 -2.54 19.45
CA GLU A 291 19.97 -1.51 20.16
C GLU A 291 18.48 -1.86 20.33
N THR A 292 17.95 -2.75 19.46
CA THR A 292 16.49 -2.95 19.38
C THR A 292 16.04 -4.40 19.44
N LYS A 293 16.94 -5.38 19.28
CA LYS A 293 16.60 -6.81 19.17
C LYS A 293 15.89 -7.41 20.39
N ASN A 294 16.05 -6.80 21.56
CA ASN A 294 15.46 -7.26 22.81
C ASN A 294 14.23 -6.43 23.23
N LEU A 295 13.86 -5.42 22.44
CA LEU A 295 12.70 -4.58 22.75
C LEU A 295 11.42 -5.28 22.27
N THR A 296 10.39 -5.22 23.07
CA THR A 296 9.02 -5.51 22.65
C THR A 296 8.56 -4.45 21.65
N THR A 297 7.52 -4.73 20.88
CA THR A 297 7.02 -3.76 19.90
C THR A 297 6.57 -2.43 20.53
N PRO A 298 5.86 -2.39 21.68
CA PRO A 298 5.54 -1.12 22.35
C PRO A 298 6.80 -0.35 22.80
N GLU A 299 7.81 -1.03 23.35
CA GLU A 299 9.08 -0.40 23.74
C GLU A 299 9.83 0.16 22.52
N LEU A 300 9.89 -0.60 21.43
CA LEU A 300 10.45 -0.13 20.16
C LEU A 300 9.74 1.15 19.67
N ILE A 301 8.41 1.16 19.69
CA ILE A 301 7.61 2.33 19.32
C ILE A 301 7.93 3.54 20.21
N ALA A 302 8.05 3.34 21.51
CA ALA A 302 8.40 4.40 22.46
C ALA A 302 9.79 4.99 22.17
N VAL A 303 10.80 4.13 21.95
CA VAL A 303 12.17 4.55 21.64
C VAL A 303 12.26 5.23 20.27
N VAL A 304 11.53 4.74 19.26
CA VAL A 304 11.42 5.39 17.94
C VAL A 304 10.81 6.78 18.11
N SER A 305 9.70 6.89 18.84
CA SER A 305 8.99 8.16 19.07
C SER A 305 9.82 9.19 19.84
N SER A 306 10.74 8.74 20.71
CA SER A 306 11.69 9.63 21.39
C SER A 306 12.80 10.18 20.49
N GLY A 307 12.95 9.63 19.27
CA GLY A 307 13.98 10.05 18.31
C GLY A 307 15.37 9.48 18.55
N GLN A 308 15.55 8.59 19.54
CA GLN A 308 16.86 8.02 19.89
C GLN A 308 17.46 7.15 18.77
N LEU A 309 16.65 6.61 17.87
CA LEU A 309 17.08 5.69 16.80
C LEU A 309 17.26 6.36 15.43
N LYS A 310 17.19 7.69 15.33
CA LYS A 310 17.31 8.44 14.05
C LYS A 310 18.66 8.28 13.35
N HIS A 311 19.69 7.84 14.05
CA HIS A 311 21.01 7.55 13.50
C HIS A 311 21.07 6.22 12.72
N LEU A 312 20.06 5.36 12.89
CA LEU A 312 19.97 4.06 12.22
C LEU A 312 19.24 4.18 10.87
N PRO A 313 19.59 3.34 9.87
CA PRO A 313 18.90 3.33 8.60
C PRO A 313 17.41 3.01 8.76
N PRO A 314 16.48 3.87 8.30
CA PRO A 314 15.05 3.66 8.48
C PRO A 314 14.51 2.56 7.56
N LEU A 315 13.26 2.15 7.79
CA LEU A 315 12.52 1.28 6.89
C LEU A 315 12.38 1.92 5.50
N SER A 316 12.48 1.10 4.46
CA SER A 316 12.18 1.54 3.10
C SER A 316 10.70 1.90 2.94
N ILE A 317 10.37 2.87 2.07
CA ILE A 317 8.99 3.22 1.72
C ILE A 317 8.19 1.97 1.28
N THR A 318 8.83 1.04 0.59
CA THR A 318 8.20 -0.23 0.19
C THR A 318 7.82 -1.07 1.40
N SER A 319 8.70 -1.19 2.41
CA SER A 319 8.42 -1.95 3.63
C SER A 319 7.32 -1.29 4.47
N ILE A 320 7.33 0.04 4.56
CA ILE A 320 6.27 0.80 5.25
C ILE A 320 4.93 0.57 4.56
N ASN A 321 4.87 0.74 3.24
CA ASN A 321 3.64 0.54 2.48
C ASN A 321 3.11 -0.90 2.55
N GLN A 322 3.98 -1.91 2.59
CA GLN A 322 3.58 -3.31 2.79
C GLN A 322 2.91 -3.54 4.15
N ARG A 323 3.40 -2.89 5.22
CA ARG A 323 2.78 -2.95 6.55
C ARG A 323 1.42 -2.24 6.56
N LEU A 324 1.34 -1.04 5.97
CA LEU A 324 0.09 -0.29 5.83
C LEU A 324 -0.94 -1.03 4.96
N GLU A 325 -0.50 -1.77 3.94
CA GLU A 325 -1.37 -2.65 3.15
C GLU A 325 -1.97 -3.78 3.99
N ALA A 326 -1.15 -4.43 4.82
CA ALA A 326 -1.60 -5.48 5.72
C ALA A 326 -2.62 -4.93 6.73
N ILE A 327 -2.35 -3.76 7.33
CA ILE A 327 -3.26 -3.07 8.25
C ILE A 327 -4.58 -2.69 7.54
N SER A 328 -4.49 -2.15 6.31
CA SER A 328 -5.68 -1.83 5.51
C SER A 328 -6.52 -3.07 5.18
N ALA A 329 -5.89 -4.23 4.96
CA ALA A 329 -6.61 -5.48 4.73
C ALA A 329 -7.37 -5.94 5.99
N ILE A 330 -6.81 -5.74 7.19
CA ILE A 330 -7.48 -6.03 8.47
C ILE A 330 -8.74 -5.17 8.63
N PHE A 331 -8.62 -3.85 8.40
CA PHE A 331 -9.79 -2.97 8.49
C PHE A 331 -10.81 -3.19 7.37
N LYS A 332 -10.37 -3.63 6.18
CA LYS A 332 -11.29 -4.07 5.13
C LYS A 332 -12.10 -5.29 5.57
N PHE A 333 -11.47 -6.26 6.21
CA PHE A 333 -12.15 -7.40 6.83
C PHE A 333 -13.13 -6.92 7.92
N ALA A 334 -12.70 -6.04 8.82
CA ALA A 334 -13.57 -5.48 9.85
C ALA A 334 -14.81 -4.76 9.26
N MET A 335 -14.69 -4.14 8.08
CA MET A 335 -15.84 -3.59 7.34
C MET A 335 -16.75 -4.69 6.78
N GLN A 336 -16.19 -5.78 6.24
CA GLN A 336 -16.95 -6.91 5.71
C GLN A 336 -17.76 -7.57 6.81
N GLU A 337 -17.17 -7.71 8.00
CA GLU A 337 -17.83 -8.23 9.21
C GLU A 337 -18.74 -7.18 9.91
N ARG A 338 -18.81 -5.95 9.36
CA ARG A 338 -19.63 -4.85 9.90
C ARG A 338 -19.24 -4.38 11.29
N TYR A 339 -18.00 -4.60 11.71
CA TYR A 339 -17.46 -4.06 12.96
C TYR A 339 -17.19 -2.56 12.87
N ILE A 340 -16.90 -2.07 11.67
CA ILE A 340 -16.66 -0.67 11.35
C ILE A 340 -17.35 -0.31 10.02
N THR A 341 -17.60 0.98 9.81
CA THR A 341 -18.28 1.49 8.61
C THR A 341 -17.33 2.01 7.54
N PHE A 342 -16.09 2.33 7.89
CA PHE A 342 -15.06 2.83 6.97
C PHE A 342 -13.69 2.24 7.31
N ASN A 343 -12.78 2.21 6.34
CA ASN A 343 -11.42 1.74 6.55
C ASN A 343 -10.50 2.92 6.96
N PRO A 344 -10.06 3.02 8.23
CA PRO A 344 -9.20 4.12 8.68
C PRO A 344 -7.80 4.11 8.05
N ALA A 345 -7.39 2.97 7.44
CA ALA A 345 -6.13 2.81 6.75
C ALA A 345 -6.23 3.06 5.23
N GLU A 346 -7.36 3.57 4.75
CA GLU A 346 -7.52 3.91 3.33
C GLU A 346 -6.67 5.14 2.98
N ASN A 347 -6.00 5.09 1.82
CA ASN A 347 -5.19 6.19 1.27
C ASN A 347 -4.04 6.72 2.15
N VAL A 348 -3.59 5.95 3.16
CA VAL A 348 -2.48 6.35 4.05
C VAL A 348 -1.09 6.03 3.52
N LYS A 349 -0.97 5.30 2.42
CA LYS A 349 0.32 4.90 1.83
C LYS A 349 1.17 6.10 1.44
N LEU A 350 2.48 5.94 1.59
CA LEU A 350 3.45 6.91 1.13
C LEU A 350 3.59 6.83 -0.40
N LYS A 351 3.56 7.99 -1.05
CA LYS A 351 3.87 8.07 -2.49
C LYS A 351 5.33 7.69 -2.68
N LYS A 352 5.56 6.64 -3.46
CA LYS A 352 6.90 6.32 -3.91
C LYS A 352 7.29 7.39 -4.93
N LYS A 353 8.36 8.15 -4.68
CA LYS A 353 8.99 8.89 -5.77
C LYS A 353 9.49 7.80 -6.72
N ILE A 354 8.83 7.67 -7.86
CA ILE A 354 9.30 6.86 -8.98
C ILE A 354 10.52 7.61 -9.53
N ALA A 355 11.65 7.41 -8.89
CA ALA A 355 12.90 7.74 -9.52
C ALA A 355 13.37 6.45 -10.18
N ASP A 356 13.58 6.47 -11.48
CA ASP A 356 14.32 5.43 -12.22
C ASP A 356 15.68 5.11 -11.58
N LYS A 357 16.13 5.97 -10.67
CA LYS A 357 17.33 5.82 -9.84
C LYS A 357 17.29 4.66 -8.83
N ASP A 358 16.11 4.11 -8.50
CA ASP A 358 15.98 3.02 -7.52
C ASP A 358 15.83 1.62 -8.15
N ALA A 359 15.81 1.54 -9.48
CA ALA A 359 15.78 0.27 -10.19
C ALA A 359 17.11 -0.48 -10.04
N ARG A 360 17.04 -1.81 -9.97
CA ARG A 360 18.24 -2.67 -10.06
C ARG A 360 18.92 -2.40 -11.40
N ARG A 361 20.27 -2.40 -11.38
CA ARG A 361 21.07 -2.20 -12.58
C ARG A 361 21.53 -3.55 -13.13
N PRO A 362 21.66 -3.69 -14.46
CA PRO A 362 22.35 -4.83 -15.05
C PRO A 362 23.82 -4.84 -14.62
N TYR A 363 24.50 -5.96 -14.76
CA TYR A 363 25.97 -6.01 -14.72
C TYR A 363 26.52 -5.21 -15.89
N SER A 364 27.59 -4.44 -15.66
CA SER A 364 28.34 -3.86 -16.78
C SER A 364 29.03 -4.98 -17.58
N PRO A 365 29.40 -4.76 -18.86
CA PRO A 365 30.07 -5.75 -19.67
C PRO A 365 31.33 -6.33 -18.98
N GLU A 366 32.18 -5.48 -18.38
CA GLU A 366 33.40 -5.88 -17.69
C GLU A 366 33.14 -6.70 -16.43
N MET A 367 32.10 -6.31 -15.66
CA MET A 367 31.69 -7.09 -14.48
C MET A 367 31.07 -8.43 -14.87
N LEU A 368 30.31 -8.46 -15.95
CA LEU A 368 29.69 -9.67 -16.45
C LEU A 368 30.74 -10.67 -16.95
N ASP A 369 31.68 -10.22 -17.75
CA ASP A 369 32.82 -11.04 -18.20
C ASP A 369 33.59 -11.61 -17.00
N ARG A 370 33.99 -10.75 -16.07
CA ARG A 370 34.66 -11.18 -14.84
C ARG A 370 33.85 -12.20 -14.03
N LEU A 371 32.52 -12.02 -13.93
CA LEU A 371 31.62 -12.96 -13.26
C LEU A 371 31.62 -14.31 -13.96
N LEU A 372 31.50 -14.34 -15.29
CA LEU A 372 31.49 -15.56 -16.09
C LEU A 372 32.82 -16.33 -15.92
N GLN A 373 33.97 -15.65 -15.95
CA GLN A 373 35.29 -16.27 -15.73
C GLN A 373 35.42 -16.85 -14.31
N LEU A 374 35.06 -16.08 -13.28
CA LEU A 374 35.20 -16.51 -11.88
C LEU A 374 34.22 -17.63 -11.47
N THR A 375 33.16 -17.84 -12.22
CA THR A 375 32.23 -18.95 -11.94
C THR A 375 32.69 -20.29 -12.51
N LYS A 376 33.69 -20.36 -13.39
CA LYS A 376 34.25 -21.61 -13.94
C LYS A 376 34.66 -22.56 -12.81
N GLY A 377 34.28 -23.82 -12.92
CA GLY A 377 34.57 -24.85 -11.92
C GLY A 377 33.90 -24.65 -10.55
N THR A 378 32.89 -23.81 -10.47
CA THR A 378 32.14 -23.57 -9.22
C THR A 378 30.65 -23.97 -9.33
N GLU A 379 29.97 -24.12 -8.20
CA GLU A 379 28.51 -24.33 -8.16
C GLU A 379 27.70 -23.22 -8.87
N HIS A 380 28.30 -22.07 -9.16
CA HIS A 380 27.66 -20.94 -9.80
C HIS A 380 27.68 -21.01 -11.32
N TYR A 381 28.48 -21.87 -11.91
CA TYR A 381 28.76 -21.93 -13.36
C TYR A 381 27.49 -21.98 -14.20
N TRP A 382 26.70 -23.04 -14.06
CA TRP A 382 25.46 -23.22 -14.81
C TRP A 382 24.36 -22.27 -14.37
N ILE A 383 24.24 -22.00 -13.07
CA ILE A 383 23.18 -21.15 -12.52
C ILE A 383 23.27 -19.72 -13.09
N VAL A 384 24.47 -19.16 -13.20
CA VAL A 384 24.72 -17.84 -13.77
C VAL A 384 24.42 -17.81 -15.27
N ARG A 385 24.91 -18.83 -16.02
CA ARG A 385 24.70 -18.93 -17.47
C ARG A 385 23.21 -19.09 -17.82
N ILE A 386 22.49 -19.96 -17.12
CA ILE A 386 21.03 -20.12 -17.29
C ILE A 386 20.30 -18.81 -16.99
N ALA A 387 20.69 -18.10 -15.94
CA ALA A 387 20.08 -16.82 -15.60
C ALA A 387 20.27 -15.77 -16.70
N LEU A 388 21.47 -15.73 -17.30
CA LEU A 388 21.83 -14.80 -18.37
C LEU A 388 21.18 -15.18 -19.70
N CYS A 389 21.19 -16.47 -20.08
CA CYS A 389 20.73 -16.92 -21.40
C CYS A 389 19.22 -17.18 -21.48
N CYS A 390 18.60 -17.55 -20.36
CA CYS A 390 17.18 -17.93 -20.33
C CYS A 390 16.30 -16.91 -19.56
N GLY A 391 16.92 -15.94 -18.89
CA GLY A 391 16.19 -14.91 -18.15
C GLY A 391 15.34 -15.45 -17.00
N LEU A 392 15.62 -16.61 -16.43
CA LEU A 392 14.88 -17.24 -15.34
C LEU A 392 15.08 -16.52 -14.00
N ARG A 393 14.11 -16.65 -13.09
CA ARG A 393 14.28 -16.18 -11.71
C ARG A 393 15.18 -17.16 -10.93
N MET A 394 15.89 -16.66 -9.94
CA MET A 394 16.79 -17.48 -9.11
C MET A 394 16.10 -18.76 -8.60
N ASN A 395 14.89 -18.64 -8.04
CA ASN A 395 14.19 -19.83 -7.53
C ASN A 395 13.79 -20.80 -8.64
N GLU A 396 13.40 -20.30 -9.81
CA GLU A 396 13.08 -21.14 -10.97
C GLU A 396 14.30 -21.99 -11.39
N ILE A 397 15.51 -21.43 -11.30
CA ILE A 397 16.76 -22.14 -11.66
C ILE A 397 17.15 -23.17 -10.60
N VAL A 398 17.25 -22.73 -9.32
CA VAL A 398 17.83 -23.59 -8.27
C VAL A 398 16.92 -24.74 -7.83
N GLN A 399 15.67 -24.77 -8.28
CA GLN A 399 14.75 -25.88 -8.06
C GLN A 399 14.60 -26.82 -9.26
N LEU A 400 15.35 -26.58 -10.37
CA LEU A 400 15.30 -27.43 -11.56
C LEU A 400 15.72 -28.86 -11.25
N ARG A 401 15.05 -29.80 -11.88
CA ARG A 401 15.36 -31.23 -11.89
C ARG A 401 15.83 -31.64 -13.29
N PRO A 402 16.55 -32.74 -13.46
CA PRO A 402 16.88 -33.28 -14.78
C PRO A 402 15.65 -33.49 -15.66
N SER A 403 14.52 -33.91 -15.07
CA SER A 403 13.22 -34.09 -15.76
C SER A 403 12.58 -32.80 -16.30
N ASP A 404 13.06 -31.62 -15.87
CA ASP A 404 12.60 -30.33 -16.39
C ASP A 404 13.30 -29.91 -17.67
N ILE A 405 14.42 -30.58 -18.00
CA ILE A 405 15.13 -30.39 -19.28
C ILE A 405 14.53 -31.37 -20.27
N ARG A 406 13.68 -30.84 -21.14
CA ARG A 406 12.83 -31.64 -22.04
C ARG A 406 13.15 -31.32 -23.48
N GLN A 407 12.75 -32.23 -24.38
CA GLN A 407 12.87 -32.03 -25.83
C GLN A 407 11.52 -32.11 -26.52
N HIS A 408 11.26 -31.21 -27.44
CA HIS A 408 10.06 -31.20 -28.29
C HIS A 408 10.48 -30.84 -29.72
N GLU A 409 10.13 -31.70 -30.69
CA GLU A 409 10.53 -31.52 -32.09
C GLU A 409 12.03 -31.23 -32.29
N GLY A 410 12.88 -31.91 -31.55
CA GLY A 410 14.34 -31.71 -31.61
C GLY A 410 14.86 -30.49 -30.85
N ILE A 411 14.00 -29.65 -30.27
CA ILE A 411 14.38 -28.45 -29.55
C ILE A 411 14.43 -28.75 -28.05
N TRP A 412 15.59 -28.57 -27.44
CA TRP A 412 15.77 -28.64 -25.99
C TRP A 412 15.22 -27.39 -25.31
N TYR A 413 14.49 -27.56 -24.20
CA TYR A 413 13.92 -26.48 -23.45
C TYR A 413 13.85 -26.76 -21.94
N ILE A 414 13.82 -25.71 -21.15
CA ILE A 414 13.55 -25.77 -19.71
C ILE A 414 12.03 -25.66 -19.51
N SER A 415 11.42 -26.65 -18.86
CA SER A 415 10.04 -26.60 -18.37
C SER A 415 9.98 -25.92 -17.01
N VAL A 416 9.57 -24.66 -16.96
CA VAL A 416 9.31 -23.94 -15.72
C VAL A 416 7.90 -24.29 -15.28
N ASN A 417 7.78 -25.09 -14.21
CA ASN A 417 6.51 -25.69 -13.76
C ASN A 417 6.39 -25.69 -12.22
N GLU A 418 5.22 -26.09 -11.71
CA GLU A 418 4.92 -26.27 -10.29
C GLU A 418 4.78 -27.76 -9.91
N GLU A 419 5.38 -28.70 -10.69
CA GLU A 419 5.35 -30.11 -10.42
C GLU A 419 6.13 -30.43 -9.14
N ASP A 420 5.70 -31.46 -8.42
CA ASP A 420 6.30 -31.94 -7.16
C ASP A 420 6.32 -30.86 -6.05
N ASP A 421 7.51 -30.61 -5.46
CA ASP A 421 7.76 -29.63 -4.39
C ASP A 421 8.15 -28.24 -4.90
N LYS A 422 8.08 -28.02 -6.21
CA LYS A 422 8.48 -26.75 -6.84
C LYS A 422 7.42 -25.67 -6.63
N ALA A 423 7.88 -24.44 -6.46
CA ALA A 423 7.00 -23.29 -6.26
C ALA A 423 7.32 -22.16 -7.24
N LEU A 424 6.30 -21.66 -7.91
CA LEU A 424 6.38 -20.47 -8.74
C LEU A 424 5.79 -19.26 -7.99
N LYS A 425 6.24 -18.07 -8.37
CA LYS A 425 5.71 -16.83 -7.77
C LYS A 425 4.22 -16.64 -8.07
N THR A 426 3.79 -17.05 -9.27
CA THR A 426 2.39 -17.07 -9.74
C THR A 426 2.23 -18.28 -10.65
N SER A 427 1.05 -18.88 -10.70
CA SER A 427 0.75 -19.99 -11.62
C SER A 427 0.96 -19.60 -13.10
N SER A 428 0.73 -18.33 -13.44
CA SER A 428 1.02 -17.78 -14.78
C SER A 428 2.52 -17.70 -15.12
N SER A 429 3.42 -18.08 -14.19
CA SER A 429 4.85 -18.14 -14.46
C SER A 429 5.28 -19.47 -15.12
N ALA A 430 4.40 -20.47 -15.18
CA ALA A 430 4.66 -21.74 -15.88
C ALA A 430 4.85 -21.48 -17.37
N ARG A 431 5.94 -22.01 -17.94
CA ARG A 431 6.32 -21.77 -19.34
C ARG A 431 7.43 -22.69 -19.80
N SER A 432 7.56 -22.83 -21.11
CA SER A 432 8.68 -23.53 -21.76
C SER A 432 9.67 -22.49 -22.29
N VAL A 433 10.94 -22.63 -21.92
CA VAL A 433 12.03 -21.72 -22.34
C VAL A 433 13.05 -22.52 -23.15
N PRO A 434 13.12 -22.34 -24.50
CA PRO A 434 14.08 -23.06 -25.31
C PRO A 434 15.51 -22.71 -24.91
N LEU A 435 16.39 -23.71 -24.91
CA LEU A 435 17.82 -23.54 -24.65
C LEU A 435 18.48 -22.94 -25.90
N PRO A 436 19.25 -21.84 -25.80
CA PRO A 436 20.07 -21.35 -26.90
C PRO A 436 21.23 -22.28 -27.18
N ASP A 437 21.69 -22.32 -28.44
CA ASP A 437 22.80 -23.14 -28.86
C ASP A 437 24.08 -22.85 -28.08
N THR A 438 24.28 -21.63 -27.63
CA THR A 438 25.38 -21.26 -26.72
C THR A 438 25.43 -22.15 -25.46
N LEU A 439 24.29 -22.48 -24.84
CA LEU A 439 24.29 -23.39 -23.67
C LEU A 439 24.46 -24.83 -24.08
N LEU A 440 23.97 -25.25 -25.25
CA LEU A 440 24.13 -26.59 -25.77
C LEU A 440 25.60 -26.85 -26.11
N ASN A 441 26.26 -25.91 -26.80
CA ASN A 441 27.67 -26.00 -27.20
C ASN A 441 28.64 -26.02 -25.97
N LEU A 442 28.22 -25.42 -24.85
CA LEU A 442 28.95 -25.52 -23.58
C LEU A 442 28.81 -26.88 -22.88
N GLY A 443 28.03 -27.83 -23.41
CA GLY A 443 27.84 -29.15 -22.82
C GLY A 443 26.78 -29.20 -21.73
N PHE A 444 25.76 -28.31 -21.75
CA PHE A 444 24.72 -28.31 -20.72
C PHE A 444 23.89 -29.60 -20.67
N ILE A 445 23.64 -30.22 -21.83
CA ILE A 445 22.90 -31.49 -21.88
C ILE A 445 23.72 -32.63 -21.30
N GLU A 446 25.00 -32.70 -21.63
CA GLU A 446 25.96 -33.65 -21.09
C GLU A 446 26.05 -33.51 -19.56
N PHE A 447 26.12 -32.28 -19.07
CA PHE A 447 26.07 -32.02 -17.63
C PHE A 447 24.80 -32.58 -17.02
N VAL A 448 23.61 -32.27 -17.58
CA VAL A 448 22.33 -32.78 -17.06
C VAL A 448 22.28 -34.31 -17.06
N GLN A 449 22.77 -34.95 -18.13
CA GLN A 449 22.79 -36.40 -18.27
C GLN A 449 23.82 -37.11 -17.35
N SER A 450 24.86 -36.40 -16.93
CA SER A 450 25.85 -36.93 -16.00
C SER A 450 25.34 -37.01 -14.54
N LEU A 451 24.24 -36.32 -14.24
CA LEU A 451 23.68 -36.23 -12.90
C LEU A 451 22.85 -37.48 -12.56
N SER A 452 23.11 -38.06 -11.39
CA SER A 452 22.24 -39.09 -10.75
C SER A 452 21.38 -38.53 -9.64
N THR A 453 21.37 -37.20 -9.46
CA THR A 453 20.67 -36.51 -8.39
C THR A 453 19.25 -36.11 -8.80
N GLU A 454 18.38 -35.98 -7.83
CA GLU A 454 16.99 -35.54 -8.05
C GLU A 454 16.90 -34.07 -8.52
N THR A 455 17.86 -33.22 -8.16
CA THR A 455 17.92 -31.81 -8.53
C THR A 455 19.18 -31.51 -9.32
N LEU A 456 19.13 -30.54 -10.27
CA LEU A 456 20.28 -30.12 -11.04
C LEU A 456 21.39 -29.52 -10.16
N PHE A 457 21.01 -28.90 -9.07
CA PHE A 457 21.91 -28.16 -8.19
C PHE A 457 21.78 -28.62 -6.75
N ASP A 458 22.88 -28.84 -6.06
CA ASP A 458 22.91 -29.21 -4.63
C ASP A 458 22.60 -27.99 -3.73
N ILE A 459 21.37 -27.52 -3.81
CA ILE A 459 20.86 -26.43 -2.99
C ILE A 459 19.73 -26.97 -2.11
N PRO A 460 19.96 -27.16 -0.80
CA PRO A 460 18.95 -27.71 0.09
C PRO A 460 17.77 -26.73 0.32
N LEU A 461 16.63 -27.28 0.75
CA LEU A 461 15.55 -26.47 1.29
C LEU A 461 15.95 -25.94 2.68
N PRO A 462 15.54 -24.71 3.04
CA PRO A 462 15.76 -24.19 4.40
C PRO A 462 14.99 -25.00 5.44
N LYS A 463 15.61 -25.30 6.59
CA LYS A 463 15.01 -26.11 7.68
C LYS A 463 13.75 -25.47 8.29
N GLN A 464 13.60 -24.16 8.24
CA GLN A 464 12.48 -23.39 8.83
C GLN A 464 11.44 -22.93 7.79
N GLY A 465 11.34 -23.62 6.67
CA GLY A 465 10.50 -23.21 5.56
C GLY A 465 11.13 -22.12 4.70
N GLY A 466 10.66 -21.95 3.48
CA GLY A 466 11.17 -20.99 2.51
C GLY A 466 11.55 -21.66 1.20
N TYR A 467 12.39 -21.01 0.40
CA TYR A 467 12.77 -21.44 -0.93
C TYR A 467 14.26 -21.78 -1.00
N ARG A 468 14.63 -22.69 -1.91
CA ARG A 468 16.05 -23.00 -2.21
C ARG A 468 16.83 -21.73 -2.55
N SER A 469 16.19 -20.76 -3.21
CA SER A 469 16.78 -19.46 -3.49
C SER A 469 17.16 -18.64 -2.25
N ASP A 470 16.57 -18.89 -1.07
CA ASP A 470 16.94 -18.20 0.17
C ASP A 470 18.35 -18.64 0.64
N ILE A 471 18.71 -19.90 0.39
CA ILE A 471 20.05 -20.44 0.64
C ILE A 471 21.03 -19.95 -0.42
N TYR A 472 20.67 -20.17 -1.70
CA TYR A 472 21.58 -19.83 -2.80
C TYR A 472 21.90 -18.33 -2.86
N SER A 473 20.95 -17.47 -2.57
CA SER A 473 21.19 -16.02 -2.56
C SER A 473 22.28 -15.61 -1.56
N LYS A 474 22.40 -16.33 -0.43
CA LYS A 474 23.47 -16.10 0.55
C LYS A 474 24.81 -16.61 0.03
N ARG A 475 24.85 -17.81 -0.60
CA ARG A 475 26.06 -18.37 -1.22
C ARG A 475 26.57 -17.42 -2.32
N TYR A 476 25.67 -16.99 -3.21
CA TYR A 476 26.00 -16.07 -4.29
C TYR A 476 26.48 -14.69 -3.79
N ALA A 477 25.81 -14.14 -2.78
CA ALA A 477 26.23 -12.87 -2.17
C ALA A 477 27.60 -13.00 -1.47
N TYR A 478 27.91 -14.15 -0.88
CA TYR A 478 29.23 -14.44 -0.32
C TYR A 478 30.29 -14.52 -1.44
N PHE A 479 30.00 -15.26 -2.52
CA PHE A 479 30.86 -15.36 -3.69
C PHE A 479 31.18 -13.98 -4.28
N CYS A 480 30.16 -13.15 -4.55
CA CYS A 480 30.37 -11.80 -5.06
C CYS A 480 31.19 -10.92 -4.11
N ARG A 481 31.05 -11.10 -2.80
CA ARG A 481 31.85 -10.36 -1.82
C ARG A 481 33.31 -10.81 -1.84
N LYS A 482 33.53 -12.12 -1.85
CA LYS A 482 34.87 -12.71 -1.87
C LYS A 482 35.69 -12.29 -3.11
N HIS A 483 35.02 -12.13 -4.25
CA HIS A 483 35.65 -11.81 -5.53
C HIS A 483 35.50 -10.33 -5.94
N GLU A 484 35.07 -9.45 -5.02
CA GLU A 484 34.90 -8.00 -5.23
C GLU A 484 33.96 -7.64 -6.41
N LEU A 485 32.96 -8.48 -6.66
CA LEU A 485 31.93 -8.29 -7.69
C LEU A 485 30.71 -7.51 -7.17
N ARG A 486 30.90 -6.66 -6.15
CA ARG A 486 29.81 -5.85 -5.58
C ARG A 486 29.75 -4.49 -6.24
N ALA A 487 28.57 -4.14 -6.76
CA ALA A 487 28.27 -2.79 -7.20
C ALA A 487 26.90 -2.36 -6.63
N ASP A 488 26.67 -1.05 -6.58
CA ASP A 488 25.41 -0.51 -6.13
C ASP A 488 24.24 -1.03 -6.99
N ARG A 489 23.24 -1.63 -6.35
CA ARG A 489 22.03 -2.17 -6.97
C ARG A 489 22.22 -3.34 -7.92
N VAL A 490 23.42 -3.93 -7.97
CA VAL A 490 23.70 -5.14 -8.73
C VAL A 490 23.54 -6.37 -7.82
N THR A 491 22.76 -7.33 -8.28
CA THR A 491 22.44 -8.58 -7.55
C THR A 491 22.31 -9.72 -8.56
N PHE A 492 22.12 -10.97 -8.12
CA PHE A 492 21.82 -12.08 -9.03
C PHE A 492 20.67 -11.76 -10.01
N HIS A 493 19.64 -11.06 -9.56
CA HIS A 493 18.52 -10.69 -10.42
C HIS A 493 18.92 -9.72 -11.55
N SER A 494 20.07 -9.09 -11.44
CA SER A 494 20.65 -8.24 -12.51
C SER A 494 20.98 -9.01 -13.78
N LEU A 495 21.32 -10.31 -13.67
CA LEU A 495 21.50 -11.18 -14.85
C LEU A 495 20.25 -11.24 -15.73
N ARG A 496 19.08 -11.24 -15.10
CA ARG A 496 17.80 -11.20 -15.81
C ARG A 496 17.55 -9.84 -16.46
N HIS A 497 18.10 -8.75 -15.92
CA HIS A 497 18.11 -7.45 -16.60
C HIS A 497 19.07 -7.47 -17.79
N ASN A 498 20.26 -8.08 -17.65
CA ASN A 498 21.18 -8.29 -18.78
C ASN A 498 20.52 -9.10 -19.89
N PHE A 499 19.84 -10.22 -19.59
CA PHE A 499 19.06 -10.97 -20.57
C PHE A 499 18.06 -10.08 -21.33
N LYS A 500 17.30 -9.25 -20.60
CA LYS A 500 16.33 -8.35 -21.24
C LYS A 500 17.01 -7.34 -22.16
N ASP A 501 18.11 -6.74 -21.71
CA ASP A 501 18.86 -5.75 -22.48
C ASP A 501 19.48 -6.37 -23.74
N LEU A 502 20.05 -7.59 -23.61
CA LEU A 502 20.56 -8.35 -24.75
C LEU A 502 19.45 -8.68 -25.76
N ALA A 503 18.31 -9.16 -25.29
CA ALA A 503 17.16 -9.48 -26.15
C ALA A 503 16.63 -8.22 -26.88
N LEU A 504 16.55 -7.08 -26.19
CA LEU A 504 16.14 -5.82 -26.81
C LEU A 504 17.14 -5.35 -27.87
N ASN A 505 18.43 -5.43 -27.58
CA ASN A 505 19.49 -5.04 -28.51
C ASN A 505 19.55 -5.97 -29.74
N ALA A 506 19.18 -7.24 -29.59
CA ALA A 506 19.04 -8.19 -30.68
C ALA A 506 17.73 -8.05 -31.47
N GLY A 507 16.88 -7.08 -31.14
CA GLY A 507 15.59 -6.85 -31.82
C GLY A 507 14.53 -7.92 -31.52
N VAL A 508 14.66 -8.68 -30.42
CA VAL A 508 13.65 -9.67 -30.03
C VAL A 508 12.33 -8.97 -29.70
N PRO A 509 11.19 -9.38 -30.30
CA PRO A 509 9.90 -8.78 -30.06
C PRO A 509 9.51 -8.81 -28.57
N GLU A 510 8.80 -7.78 -28.11
CA GLU A 510 8.41 -7.64 -26.71
C GLU A 510 7.62 -8.84 -26.18
N VAL A 511 6.73 -9.39 -26.98
CA VAL A 511 5.95 -10.58 -26.64
C VAL A 511 6.85 -11.79 -26.41
N ALA A 512 7.90 -11.96 -27.21
CA ALA A 512 8.82 -13.10 -27.10
C ALA A 512 9.67 -13.01 -25.84
N TYR A 513 10.38 -11.90 -25.60
CA TYR A 513 11.21 -11.81 -24.39
C TYR A 513 10.38 -11.78 -23.11
N LYS A 514 9.16 -11.23 -23.12
CA LYS A 514 8.24 -11.29 -21.98
C LYS A 514 7.83 -12.74 -21.69
N GLN A 515 7.47 -13.51 -22.71
CA GLN A 515 7.10 -14.91 -22.54
C GLN A 515 8.30 -15.72 -22.02
N LEU A 516 9.49 -15.58 -22.60
CA LEU A 516 10.71 -16.23 -22.15
C LEU A 516 11.01 -15.93 -20.69
N GLY A 517 11.00 -14.67 -20.31
CA GLY A 517 11.25 -14.24 -18.96
C GLY A 517 10.09 -14.45 -17.97
N GLY A 518 8.86 -14.73 -18.43
CA GLY A 518 7.68 -14.79 -17.55
C GLY A 518 7.40 -13.43 -16.89
N TRP A 519 7.44 -12.35 -17.67
CA TRP A 519 6.93 -11.03 -17.27
C TRP A 519 5.47 -10.93 -17.66
N SER A 520 4.63 -10.43 -16.74
CA SER A 520 3.21 -10.22 -17.03
C SER A 520 3.01 -9.11 -18.07
N GLU A 521 2.12 -9.32 -19.00
CA GLU A 521 1.63 -8.25 -19.86
C GLU A 521 0.62 -7.39 -19.09
N SER A 522 0.80 -6.08 -19.16
CA SER A 522 -0.14 -5.12 -18.55
C SER A 522 -1.29 -4.74 -19.50
N SER A 523 -1.30 -5.26 -20.73
CA SER A 523 -2.32 -4.94 -21.72
C SER A 523 -3.42 -6.00 -21.79
N VAL A 524 -4.65 -5.56 -22.03
CA VAL A 524 -5.84 -6.43 -22.20
C VAL A 524 -5.68 -7.38 -23.39
N SER A 525 -4.89 -7.02 -24.40
CA SER A 525 -4.62 -7.83 -25.60
C SER A 525 -3.71 -9.03 -25.34
N GLY A 526 -2.91 -9.05 -24.27
CA GLY A 526 -2.00 -10.15 -23.93
C GLY A 526 -2.68 -11.42 -23.43
N ASN A 527 -3.98 -11.37 -23.14
CA ASN A 527 -4.75 -12.53 -22.66
C ASN A 527 -5.41 -13.34 -23.81
N TYR A 528 -5.26 -12.92 -25.06
CA TYR A 528 -5.81 -13.63 -26.21
C TYR A 528 -4.72 -14.39 -26.96
N GLY A 529 -4.78 -15.72 -26.92
CA GLY A 529 -3.91 -16.63 -27.64
C GLY A 529 -3.07 -17.55 -26.75
N SER A 530 -2.58 -18.66 -27.32
CA SER A 530 -1.75 -19.67 -26.63
C SER A 530 -0.27 -19.27 -26.49
N GLY A 531 0.09 -18.03 -26.86
CA GLY A 531 1.48 -17.56 -26.88
C GLY A 531 2.28 -18.07 -28.09
N LEU A 532 3.57 -17.74 -28.11
CA LEU A 532 4.51 -18.20 -29.15
C LEU A 532 4.88 -19.66 -28.91
N THR A 533 5.01 -20.44 -30.00
CA THR A 533 5.47 -21.83 -29.96
C THR A 533 6.95 -21.91 -29.52
N ILE A 534 7.38 -23.08 -29.03
CA ILE A 534 8.79 -23.33 -28.66
C ILE A 534 9.71 -23.06 -29.87
N ALA A 535 9.31 -23.50 -31.06
CA ALA A 535 10.09 -23.27 -32.29
C ALA A 535 10.22 -21.77 -32.64
N SER A 536 9.17 -20.98 -32.44
CA SER A 536 9.23 -19.54 -32.63
C SER A 536 10.12 -18.87 -31.60
N LEU A 537 10.00 -19.25 -30.31
CA LEU A 537 10.84 -18.74 -29.24
C LEU A 537 12.32 -19.12 -29.43
N LYS A 538 12.61 -20.35 -29.94
CA LYS A 538 13.98 -20.79 -30.26
C LYS A 538 14.62 -19.86 -31.28
N LYS A 539 13.92 -19.52 -32.37
CA LYS A 539 14.42 -18.57 -33.36
C LYS A 539 14.82 -17.23 -32.74
N HIS A 540 14.04 -16.74 -31.77
CA HIS A 540 14.33 -15.48 -31.12
C HIS A 540 15.52 -15.56 -30.16
N VAL A 541 15.69 -16.63 -29.38
CA VAL A 541 16.84 -16.75 -28.48
C VAL A 541 18.15 -16.89 -29.25
N GLU A 542 18.14 -17.45 -30.46
CA GLU A 542 19.32 -17.58 -31.33
C GLU A 542 19.77 -16.26 -31.96
N THR A 543 18.92 -15.22 -31.97
CA THR A 543 19.36 -13.89 -32.42
C THR A 543 20.12 -13.12 -31.34
N ILE A 544 20.13 -13.62 -30.10
CA ILE A 544 20.77 -12.93 -28.97
C ILE A 544 22.24 -13.29 -28.94
N ASP A 545 23.08 -12.27 -29.03
CA ASP A 545 24.53 -12.40 -28.84
C ASP A 545 24.85 -12.44 -27.33
N TYR A 546 25.12 -13.64 -26.82
CA TYR A 546 25.48 -13.82 -25.42
C TYR A 546 26.98 -13.61 -25.22
N PRO A 547 27.46 -12.85 -24.23
CA PRO A 547 28.87 -12.64 -23.95
C PRO A 547 29.48 -13.85 -23.26
N ILE A 548 29.42 -15.01 -23.90
CA ILE A 548 29.90 -16.29 -23.41
C ILE A 548 30.79 -16.89 -24.49
N ASP A 549 32.01 -17.23 -24.12
CA ASP A 549 32.94 -17.91 -25.05
C ASP A 549 32.49 -19.36 -25.24
N GLU A 550 32.03 -19.71 -26.45
CA GLU A 550 31.56 -21.05 -26.80
C GLU A 550 32.69 -22.10 -26.86
N HIS A 551 33.93 -21.66 -26.86
CA HIS A 551 35.12 -22.53 -26.83
C HIS A 551 35.64 -22.83 -25.41
N GLU A 552 34.89 -22.39 -24.38
CA GLU A 552 35.20 -22.77 -23.01
C GLU A 552 35.03 -24.29 -22.82
N SER A 553 36.10 -25.07 -22.93
CA SER A 553 36.06 -26.44 -22.46
C SER A 553 35.80 -26.47 -20.96
N VAL A 554 34.69 -27.12 -20.56
CA VAL A 554 34.48 -27.46 -19.14
C VAL A 554 35.48 -28.53 -18.80
N ASP A 555 36.58 -28.15 -18.16
CA ASP A 555 37.42 -29.13 -17.47
C ASP A 555 36.56 -29.74 -16.36
N THR A 556 36.03 -30.92 -16.60
CA THR A 556 35.18 -31.74 -15.72
C THR A 556 35.90 -32.18 -14.46
#